data_6b16d029c0d34886319d705dce8d5534
#
_entry.id   6b16d029c0d34886319d705dce8d5534
#
_cell.length_a   1.000
_cell.length_b   1.000
_cell.length_c   1.000
_cell.angle_alpha   90.00
_cell.angle_beta   90.00
_cell.angle_gamma   90.00
#
_symmetry.space_group_name_H-M   'P 1'
#
loop_
_entity.id
_entity.type
_entity.pdbx_description
1 polymer ?
#
loop_
_entity_poly.entity_id
_entity_poly.type
_entity_poly.pdbx_seq_one_letter_code
_entity_poly.pdbx_strand_id
1 'polypeptide(L)'
;EILPVDGYGDEEMICSVLRQERPDALWFMTDPRFYGWLWEMENEIRAVCPMIYYHVWDNYPAPMFNGDFYRSTDEVVCISKVTHDIVQKVAPKVSSQYLPHAVNDQIFKKLKSAEMAPRVKELRDNILNSYHGNKPSTNKKLFFWNNRNARRKQSGTMVWWFKEFLDEVGHDKAT
;
A
#
# COMPACT_ATOMS: atom_id res chain seq x y z
N GLU A 1 9.05 20.15 0.54
CA GLU A 1 8.21 20.71 -0.52
C GLU A 1 7.52 19.58 -1.29
N ILE A 2 6.31 19.83 -1.82
CA ILE A 2 5.58 18.87 -2.67
C ILE A 2 5.43 19.51 -4.04
N LEU A 3 6.02 18.87 -5.04
CA LEU A 3 5.95 19.33 -6.43
C LEU A 3 4.80 18.61 -7.16
N PRO A 4 4.00 19.31 -7.95
CA PRO A 4 2.98 18.69 -8.79
C PRO A 4 3.65 17.87 -9.89
N VAL A 5 3.06 16.71 -10.21
CA VAL A 5 3.55 15.81 -11.23
C VAL A 5 2.39 15.10 -11.93
N ASP A 6 2.50 14.91 -13.22
CA ASP A 6 1.59 14.08 -13.98
C ASP A 6 2.08 12.62 -13.99
N GLY A 7 1.16 11.69 -13.69
CA GLY A 7 1.46 10.27 -13.68
C GLY A 7 2.54 9.88 -12.67
N TYR A 8 3.67 9.34 -13.15
CA TYR A 8 4.81 8.91 -12.34
C TYR A 8 6.06 9.79 -12.53
N GLY A 9 5.87 10.98 -13.09
CA GLY A 9 6.98 11.87 -13.39
C GLY A 9 7.69 11.54 -14.70
N ASP A 10 8.73 12.32 -14.98
CA ASP A 10 9.54 12.21 -16.19
C ASP A 10 11.00 12.61 -15.94
N GLU A 11 11.83 12.42 -16.97
CA GLU A 11 13.26 12.71 -16.94
C GLU A 11 13.58 14.18 -16.69
N GLU A 12 12.82 15.10 -17.31
CA GLU A 12 13.04 16.54 -17.20
C GLU A 12 12.83 17.01 -15.76
N MET A 13 11.74 16.53 -15.13
CA MET A 13 11.44 16.81 -13.73
C MET A 13 12.57 16.34 -12.80
N ILE A 14 13.01 15.09 -12.93
CA ILE A 14 14.09 14.54 -12.09
C ILE A 14 15.40 15.30 -12.32
N CYS A 15 15.77 15.60 -13.55
CA CYS A 15 16.96 16.41 -13.85
C CYS A 15 16.88 17.80 -13.22
N SER A 16 15.70 18.41 -13.18
CA SER A 16 15.49 19.69 -12.54
C SER A 16 15.68 19.59 -11.03
N VAL A 17 15.08 18.59 -10.38
CA VAL A 17 15.20 18.34 -8.94
C VAL A 17 16.66 18.07 -8.56
N LEU A 18 17.36 17.20 -9.28
CA LEU A 18 18.76 16.88 -9.00
C LEU A 18 19.66 18.11 -9.09
N ARG A 19 19.42 18.99 -10.06
CA ARG A 19 20.21 20.23 -10.24
C ARG A 19 19.94 21.28 -9.17
N GLN A 20 18.67 21.45 -8.81
CA GLN A 20 18.22 22.51 -7.90
C GLN A 20 18.40 22.15 -6.44
N GLU A 21 17.98 20.94 -6.07
CA GLU A 21 17.93 20.51 -4.67
C GLU A 21 19.20 19.77 -4.22
N ARG A 22 19.95 19.16 -5.16
CA ARG A 22 21.14 18.34 -4.87
C ARG A 22 20.90 17.41 -3.69
N PRO A 23 19.93 16.49 -3.78
CA PRO A 23 19.54 15.65 -2.68
C PRO A 23 20.67 14.71 -2.25
N ASP A 24 20.70 14.33 -0.96
CA ASP A 24 21.64 13.35 -0.42
C ASP A 24 21.30 11.90 -0.83
N ALA A 25 20.05 11.65 -1.19
CA ALA A 25 19.58 10.36 -1.70
C ALA A 25 18.28 10.53 -2.49
N LEU A 26 18.08 9.70 -3.49
CA LEU A 26 16.80 9.55 -4.19
C LEU A 26 16.06 8.32 -3.62
N TRP A 27 15.01 8.58 -2.87
CA TRP A 27 14.09 7.54 -2.39
C TRP A 27 12.87 7.48 -3.30
N PHE A 28 12.59 6.30 -3.87
CA PHE A 28 11.42 6.10 -4.71
C PHE A 28 10.73 4.77 -4.43
N MET A 29 9.41 4.74 -4.66
CA MET A 29 8.56 3.61 -4.31
C MET A 29 7.50 3.40 -5.38
N THR A 30 7.51 2.26 -6.04
CA THR A 30 6.39 1.69 -6.81
C THR A 30 6.78 0.34 -7.41
N ASP A 31 5.91 -0.19 -8.29
CA ASP A 31 6.20 -1.33 -9.15
C ASP A 31 7.20 -0.92 -10.25
N PRO A 32 8.25 -1.72 -10.54
CA PRO A 32 9.29 -1.35 -11.52
C PRO A 32 8.78 -0.91 -12.88
N ARG A 33 7.69 -1.50 -13.36
CA ARG A 33 7.09 -1.17 -14.67
C ARG A 33 6.72 0.31 -14.85
N PHE A 34 6.57 1.08 -13.76
CA PHE A 34 6.21 2.49 -13.83
C PHE A 34 7.42 3.42 -13.83
N TYR A 35 8.61 2.90 -13.47
CA TYR A 35 9.83 3.66 -13.34
C TYR A 35 10.97 3.16 -14.25
N GLY A 36 10.65 2.43 -15.32
CA GLY A 36 11.65 2.01 -16.30
C GLY A 36 12.53 3.17 -16.75
N TRP A 37 11.91 4.30 -17.10
CA TRP A 37 12.58 5.54 -17.47
C TRP A 37 13.55 6.07 -16.39
N LEU A 38 13.21 5.91 -15.11
CA LEU A 38 14.06 6.37 -14.00
C LEU A 38 15.35 5.55 -13.91
N TRP A 39 15.27 4.22 -14.14
CA TRP A 39 16.46 3.37 -14.18
C TRP A 39 17.30 3.56 -15.45
N GLU A 40 16.71 3.98 -16.55
CA GLU A 40 17.45 4.37 -17.75
C GLU A 40 18.37 5.57 -17.48
N MET A 41 18.03 6.38 -16.49
CA MET A 41 18.82 7.53 -16.03
C MET A 41 19.73 7.22 -14.83
N GLU A 42 19.97 5.96 -14.49
CA GLU A 42 20.72 5.60 -13.28
C GLU A 42 22.09 6.29 -13.17
N ASN A 43 22.81 6.42 -14.29
CA ASN A 43 24.14 7.00 -14.31
C ASN A 43 24.11 8.50 -13.95
N GLU A 44 23.16 9.24 -14.49
CA GLU A 44 22.97 10.66 -14.23
C GLU A 44 22.54 10.89 -12.77
N ILE A 45 21.63 10.07 -12.27
CA ILE A 45 21.15 10.16 -10.89
C ILE A 45 22.27 9.83 -9.92
N ARG A 46 22.95 8.71 -10.12
CA ARG A 46 24.01 8.22 -9.24
C ARG A 46 25.28 9.07 -9.28
N ALA A 47 25.45 9.92 -10.30
CA ALA A 47 26.47 10.95 -10.29
C ALA A 47 26.19 12.08 -9.27
N VAL A 48 24.97 12.22 -8.80
CA VAL A 48 24.53 13.22 -7.82
C VAL A 48 24.29 12.59 -6.44
N CYS A 49 23.52 11.50 -6.38
CA CYS A 49 23.13 10.87 -5.12
C CYS A 49 22.80 9.37 -5.31
N PRO A 50 22.87 8.55 -4.25
CA PRO A 50 22.49 7.16 -4.31
C PRO A 50 20.98 6.98 -4.55
N MET A 51 20.64 5.88 -5.21
CA MET A 51 19.28 5.45 -5.49
C MET A 51 18.81 4.41 -4.45
N ILE A 52 17.75 4.71 -3.74
CA ILE A 52 17.15 3.83 -2.73
C ILE A 52 15.75 3.45 -3.19
N TYR A 53 15.56 2.20 -3.55
CA TYR A 53 14.30 1.68 -4.06
C TYR A 53 13.49 0.98 -2.97
N TYR A 54 12.34 1.56 -2.60
CA TYR A 54 11.39 0.91 -1.70
C TYR A 54 10.46 -0.01 -2.49
N HIS A 55 10.70 -1.31 -2.36
CA HIS A 55 10.11 -2.34 -3.21
C HIS A 55 8.87 -2.97 -2.57
N VAL A 56 7.79 -3.05 -3.36
CA VAL A 56 6.45 -3.49 -2.91
C VAL A 56 5.94 -4.75 -3.60
N TRP A 57 6.81 -5.48 -4.30
CA TRP A 57 6.43 -6.69 -5.04
C TRP A 57 6.09 -7.86 -4.13
N ASP A 58 4.97 -8.52 -4.38
CA ASP A 58 4.43 -9.59 -3.54
C ASP A 58 4.01 -10.85 -4.34
N ASN A 59 4.33 -10.93 -5.64
CA ASN A 59 3.88 -11.99 -6.51
C ASN A 59 4.95 -13.04 -6.80
N TYR A 60 4.52 -14.29 -6.94
CA TYR A 60 5.29 -15.40 -7.46
C TYR A 60 4.74 -15.86 -8.82
N PRO A 61 5.57 -16.48 -9.68
CA PRO A 61 6.98 -16.81 -9.48
C PRO A 61 7.87 -15.58 -9.34
N ALA A 62 9.06 -15.73 -8.73
CA ALA A 62 10.00 -14.63 -8.56
C ALA A 62 10.29 -13.93 -9.91
N PRO A 63 10.19 -12.60 -9.98
CA PRO A 63 10.28 -11.85 -11.23
C PRO A 63 11.73 -11.69 -11.68
N MET A 64 12.29 -12.72 -12.29
CA MET A 64 13.68 -12.71 -12.76
C MET A 64 13.99 -11.52 -13.68
N PHE A 65 12.97 -11.02 -14.41
CA PHE A 65 13.04 -9.84 -15.25
C PHE A 65 13.26 -8.52 -14.50
N ASN A 66 13.04 -8.48 -13.19
CA ASN A 66 13.35 -7.30 -12.36
C ASN A 66 14.82 -7.24 -11.93
N GLY A 67 15.63 -8.24 -12.28
CA GLY A 67 17.01 -8.34 -11.82
C GLY A 67 17.88 -7.14 -12.19
N ASP A 68 17.69 -6.57 -13.37
CA ASP A 68 18.44 -5.41 -13.81
C ASP A 68 18.08 -4.17 -12.98
N PHE A 69 16.82 -3.94 -12.71
CA PHE A 69 16.39 -2.85 -11.84
C PHE A 69 17.00 -2.93 -10.43
N TYR A 70 17.06 -4.15 -9.85
CA TYR A 70 17.68 -4.33 -8.54
C TYR A 70 19.19 -4.05 -8.59
N ARG A 71 19.88 -4.50 -9.64
CA ARG A 71 21.32 -4.28 -9.83
C ARG A 71 21.70 -2.82 -10.11
N SER A 72 20.77 -2.06 -10.70
CA SER A 72 20.91 -0.63 -10.99
C SER A 72 20.48 0.27 -9.82
N THR A 73 20.36 -0.29 -8.62
CA THR A 73 19.97 0.43 -7.42
C THR A 73 21.01 0.24 -6.33
N ASP A 74 21.33 1.26 -5.56
CA ASP A 74 22.33 1.19 -4.50
C ASP A 74 21.82 0.42 -3.27
N GLU A 75 20.52 0.56 -2.94
CA GLU A 75 19.88 -0.16 -1.86
C GLU A 75 18.43 -0.50 -2.22
N VAL A 76 18.02 -1.77 -2.03
CA VAL A 76 16.64 -2.21 -2.19
C VAL A 76 15.99 -2.44 -0.82
N VAL A 77 15.08 -1.58 -0.45
CA VAL A 77 14.35 -1.67 0.81
C VAL A 77 13.03 -2.38 0.59
N CYS A 78 12.80 -3.50 1.26
CA CYS A 78 11.69 -4.42 0.99
C CYS A 78 10.57 -4.27 2.01
N ILE A 79 9.35 -4.04 1.55
CA ILE A 79 8.15 -3.86 2.38
C ILE A 79 7.81 -5.09 3.24
N SER A 80 8.17 -6.28 2.78
CA SER A 80 7.85 -7.54 3.45
C SER A 80 9.02 -8.51 3.37
N LYS A 81 9.01 -9.54 4.22
CA LYS A 81 9.96 -10.64 4.14
C LYS A 81 9.86 -11.37 2.81
N VAL A 82 8.64 -11.54 2.29
CA VAL A 82 8.40 -12.14 0.96
C VAL A 82 9.10 -11.33 -0.13
N THR A 83 8.97 -10.00 -0.11
CA THR A 83 9.65 -9.12 -1.06
C THR A 83 11.17 -9.23 -0.94
N HIS A 84 11.69 -9.27 0.29
CA HIS A 84 13.13 -9.44 0.54
C HIS A 84 13.65 -10.79 0.02
N ASP A 85 12.95 -11.89 0.29
CA ASP A 85 13.32 -13.21 -0.22
C ASP A 85 13.30 -13.26 -1.76
N ILE A 86 12.37 -12.57 -2.39
CA ILE A 86 12.31 -12.40 -3.85
C ILE A 86 13.55 -11.67 -4.36
N VAL A 87 13.91 -10.54 -3.77
CA VAL A 87 15.10 -9.77 -4.17
C VAL A 87 16.37 -10.60 -4.02
N GLN A 88 16.54 -11.28 -2.89
CA GLN A 88 17.67 -12.17 -2.64
C GLN A 88 17.76 -13.34 -3.64
N LYS A 89 16.62 -13.84 -4.09
CA LYS A 89 16.56 -14.89 -5.11
C LYS A 89 16.92 -14.38 -6.51
N VAL A 90 16.44 -13.18 -6.86
CA VAL A 90 16.58 -12.59 -8.21
C VAL A 90 17.96 -11.94 -8.37
N ALA A 91 18.46 -11.26 -7.34
CA ALA A 91 19.71 -10.53 -7.36
C ALA A 91 20.46 -10.68 -6.02
N PRO A 92 21.06 -11.84 -5.73
CA PRO A 92 21.62 -12.17 -4.40
C PRO A 92 22.81 -11.32 -3.97
N LYS A 93 23.40 -10.55 -4.88
CA LYS A 93 24.55 -9.66 -4.59
C LYS A 93 24.14 -8.20 -4.34
N VAL A 94 22.87 -7.87 -4.51
CA VAL A 94 22.38 -6.51 -4.30
C VAL A 94 22.19 -6.27 -2.81
N SER A 95 22.58 -5.07 -2.35
CA SER A 95 22.28 -4.64 -0.99
C SER A 95 20.77 -4.53 -0.82
N SER A 96 20.23 -5.24 0.17
CA SER A 96 18.79 -5.18 0.44
C SER A 96 18.47 -5.43 1.89
N GLN A 97 17.40 -4.78 2.36
CA GLN A 97 16.93 -4.92 3.73
C GLN A 97 15.41 -4.96 3.82
N TYR A 98 14.92 -5.62 4.86
CA TYR A 98 13.51 -5.63 5.20
C TYR A 98 13.16 -4.43 6.07
N LEU A 99 12.25 -3.59 5.59
CA LEU A 99 11.68 -2.46 6.33
C LEU A 99 10.17 -2.39 6.05
N PRO A 100 9.32 -2.86 6.96
CA PRO A 100 7.88 -2.83 6.76
C PRO A 100 7.33 -1.40 6.77
N HIS A 101 6.15 -1.22 6.17
CA HIS A 101 5.40 0.01 6.39
C HIS A 101 5.10 0.22 7.86
N ALA A 102 5.21 1.46 8.28
CA ALA A 102 4.83 1.90 9.61
C ALA A 102 3.53 2.70 9.56
N VAL A 103 2.84 2.74 10.68
CA VAL A 103 1.69 3.61 10.92
C VAL A 103 1.97 4.52 12.10
N ASN A 104 1.32 5.67 12.13
CA ASN A 104 1.42 6.55 13.28
C ASN A 104 0.70 5.92 14.48
N ASP A 105 1.45 5.44 15.47
CA ASP A 105 0.95 4.75 16.66
C ASP A 105 0.16 5.67 17.62
N GLN A 106 0.28 6.98 17.48
CA GLN A 106 -0.54 7.93 18.22
C GLN A 106 -1.97 7.96 17.67
N ILE A 107 -2.14 7.71 16.39
CA ILE A 107 -3.44 7.67 15.70
C ILE A 107 -3.97 6.25 15.63
N PHE A 108 -3.15 5.31 15.13
CA PHE A 108 -3.52 3.90 14.92
C PHE A 108 -3.07 3.04 16.11
N LYS A 109 -3.76 3.17 17.21
CA LYS A 109 -3.47 2.43 18.45
C LYS A 109 -4.67 1.65 18.94
N LYS A 110 -4.40 0.59 19.69
CA LYS A 110 -5.44 -0.12 20.42
C LYS A 110 -6.01 0.81 21.51
N LEU A 111 -7.29 1.13 21.39
CA LEU A 111 -7.97 1.92 22.42
C LEU A 111 -8.13 1.09 23.69
N LYS A 112 -8.01 1.72 24.86
CA LYS A 112 -8.33 1.10 26.15
C LYS A 112 -9.84 0.79 26.19
N SER A 113 -10.22 -0.29 26.87
CA SER A 113 -11.61 -0.76 26.91
C SER A 113 -12.60 0.31 27.37
N ALA A 114 -12.21 1.15 28.34
CA ALA A 114 -13.04 2.23 28.84
C ALA A 114 -13.26 3.36 27.82
N GLU A 115 -12.27 3.63 26.94
CA GLU A 115 -12.34 4.66 25.89
C GLU A 115 -13.01 4.12 24.62
N MET A 116 -12.84 2.82 24.37
CA MET A 116 -13.33 2.14 23.17
C MET A 116 -14.83 1.96 23.18
N ALA A 117 -15.40 1.54 24.32
CA ALA A 117 -16.81 1.13 24.38
C ALA A 117 -17.80 2.24 23.94
N PRO A 118 -17.71 3.51 24.42
CA PRO A 118 -18.64 4.54 24.00
C PRO A 118 -18.47 4.94 22.55
N ARG A 119 -17.23 5.11 22.07
CA ARG A 119 -16.94 5.55 20.68
C ARG A 119 -17.30 4.48 19.64
N VAL A 120 -17.00 3.22 19.93
CA VAL A 120 -17.34 2.10 19.05
C VAL A 120 -18.86 1.91 19.04
N LYS A 121 -19.52 2.04 20.19
CA LYS A 121 -20.97 1.96 20.27
C LYS A 121 -21.64 3.08 19.47
N GLU A 122 -21.21 4.31 19.64
CA GLU A 122 -21.71 5.47 18.90
C GLU A 122 -21.56 5.30 17.38
N LEU A 123 -20.36 4.93 16.91
CA LEU A 123 -20.10 4.67 15.49
C LEU A 123 -21.01 3.55 14.96
N ARG A 124 -21.10 2.46 15.70
CA ARG A 124 -21.94 1.33 15.35
C ARG A 124 -23.42 1.71 15.27
N ASP A 125 -23.93 2.42 16.29
CA ASP A 125 -25.32 2.85 16.36
C ASP A 125 -25.62 3.82 15.20
N ASN A 126 -24.72 4.74 14.86
CA ASN A 126 -24.88 5.66 13.74
C ASN A 126 -24.96 4.91 12.40
N ILE A 127 -24.07 3.93 12.17
CA ILE A 127 -24.10 3.10 10.95
C ILE A 127 -25.41 2.31 10.86
N LEU A 128 -25.79 1.61 11.92
CA LEU A 128 -26.99 0.78 11.93
C LEU A 128 -28.27 1.60 11.77
N ASN A 129 -28.35 2.77 12.40
CA ASN A 129 -29.51 3.68 12.31
C ASN A 129 -29.63 4.30 10.90
N SER A 130 -28.51 4.58 10.23
CA SER A 130 -28.52 5.16 8.88
C SER A 130 -29.10 4.23 7.83
N TYR A 131 -28.95 2.92 8.01
CA TYR A 131 -29.37 1.92 7.01
C TYR A 131 -30.70 1.23 7.30
N HIS A 132 -31.16 1.21 8.54
CA HIS A 132 -32.31 0.38 8.95
C HIS A 132 -33.50 1.16 9.47
N GLY A 133 -33.52 2.50 9.35
CA GLY A 133 -34.57 3.32 9.95
C GLY A 133 -34.59 3.17 11.47
N ASN A 134 -35.61 3.69 12.13
CA ASN A 134 -35.71 3.83 13.59
C ASN A 134 -35.84 2.49 14.40
N LYS A 135 -35.27 1.40 13.92
CA LYS A 135 -35.19 0.14 14.69
C LYS A 135 -33.75 -0.28 14.88
N PRO A 136 -33.04 0.23 15.89
CA PRO A 136 -31.69 -0.18 16.16
C PRO A 136 -31.64 -1.65 16.57
N SER A 137 -31.05 -2.49 15.75
CA SER A 137 -30.72 -3.85 16.15
C SER A 137 -29.34 -3.85 16.78
N THR A 138 -29.29 -3.81 18.10
CA THR A 138 -28.06 -3.78 18.89
C THR A 138 -27.20 -5.04 18.75
N ASN A 139 -27.77 -6.14 18.23
CA ASN A 139 -27.12 -7.44 18.15
C ASN A 139 -26.62 -7.84 16.77
N LYS A 140 -26.85 -7.03 15.74
CA LYS A 140 -26.32 -7.33 14.40
C LYS A 140 -24.80 -7.35 14.37
N LYS A 141 -24.23 -8.28 13.63
CA LYS A 141 -22.80 -8.23 13.27
C LYS A 141 -22.59 -7.22 12.16
N LEU A 142 -21.70 -6.28 12.37
CA LEU A 142 -21.32 -5.29 11.37
C LEU A 142 -20.11 -5.81 10.60
N PHE A 143 -20.26 -5.97 9.29
CA PHE A 143 -19.17 -6.29 8.38
C PHE A 143 -18.72 -5.01 7.67
N PHE A 144 -17.41 -4.79 7.63
CA PHE A 144 -16.84 -3.61 7.02
C PHE A 144 -15.95 -4.01 5.83
N TRP A 145 -16.24 -3.42 4.67
CA TRP A 145 -15.46 -3.58 3.47
C TRP A 145 -15.07 -2.19 2.95
N ASN A 146 -13.77 -1.93 2.88
CA ASN A 146 -13.25 -0.72 2.27
C ASN A 146 -12.08 -1.08 1.35
N ASN A 147 -12.23 -0.83 0.05
CA ASN A 147 -11.20 -1.11 -0.92
C ASN A 147 -11.36 -0.20 -2.14
N ARG A 148 -10.24 0.02 -2.87
CA ARG A 148 -10.32 0.65 -4.19
C ARG A 148 -11.21 -0.21 -5.10
N ASN A 149 -12.14 0.41 -5.83
CA ASN A 149 -12.93 -0.29 -6.83
C ASN A 149 -12.08 -0.62 -8.06
N ALA A 150 -11.34 -1.71 -7.95
CA ALA A 150 -10.48 -2.24 -9.01
C ALA A 150 -10.85 -3.70 -9.29
N ARG A 151 -10.76 -4.12 -10.56
CA ARG A 151 -11.15 -5.45 -11.02
C ARG A 151 -10.59 -6.59 -10.15
N ARG A 152 -9.31 -6.51 -9.74
CA ARG A 152 -8.66 -7.52 -8.89
C ARG A 152 -9.24 -7.62 -7.47
N LYS A 153 -9.98 -6.61 -7.00
CA LYS A 153 -10.58 -6.57 -5.67
C LYS A 153 -11.96 -7.23 -5.63
N GLN A 154 -12.53 -7.49 -6.81
CA GLN A 154 -13.78 -8.25 -6.94
C GLN A 154 -14.95 -7.67 -6.12
N SER A 155 -15.08 -6.33 -6.07
CA SER A 155 -16.08 -5.66 -5.21
C SER A 155 -17.52 -6.13 -5.49
N GLY A 156 -17.89 -6.30 -6.75
CA GLY A 156 -19.21 -6.84 -7.13
C GLY A 156 -19.43 -8.28 -6.64
N THR A 157 -18.42 -9.13 -6.79
CA THR A 157 -18.46 -10.51 -6.31
C THR A 157 -18.58 -10.57 -4.78
N MET A 158 -17.86 -9.69 -4.06
CA MET A 158 -17.95 -9.60 -2.60
C MET A 158 -19.38 -9.23 -2.15
N VAL A 159 -20.00 -8.21 -2.80
CA VAL A 159 -21.38 -7.80 -2.49
C VAL A 159 -22.36 -8.94 -2.76
N TRP A 160 -22.19 -9.64 -3.88
CA TRP A 160 -23.03 -10.79 -4.22
C TRP A 160 -22.92 -11.91 -3.17
N TRP A 161 -21.72 -12.35 -2.83
CA TRP A 161 -21.52 -13.39 -1.83
C TRP A 161 -21.99 -12.98 -0.44
N PHE A 162 -21.83 -11.69 -0.10
CA PHE A 162 -22.36 -11.17 1.16
C PHE A 162 -23.88 -11.20 1.21
N LYS A 163 -24.55 -10.91 0.08
CA LYS A 163 -26.02 -11.06 -0.03
C LYS A 163 -26.43 -12.52 0.19
N GLU A 164 -25.81 -13.48 -0.51
CA GLU A 164 -26.10 -14.92 -0.32
C GLU A 164 -25.90 -15.34 1.15
N PHE A 165 -24.83 -14.88 1.78
CA PHE A 165 -24.59 -15.11 3.20
C PHE A 165 -25.71 -14.54 4.07
N LEU A 166 -26.19 -13.32 3.81
CA LEU A 166 -27.31 -12.72 4.56
C LEU A 166 -28.61 -13.47 4.35
N ASP A 167 -28.89 -13.95 3.15
CA ASP A 167 -30.07 -14.76 2.85
C ASP A 167 -30.08 -16.08 3.65
N GLU A 168 -28.89 -16.68 3.86
CA GLU A 168 -28.73 -17.91 4.64
C GLU A 168 -28.80 -17.68 6.16
N VAL A 169 -28.08 -16.67 6.68
CA VAL A 169 -27.96 -16.46 8.14
C VAL A 169 -29.06 -15.58 8.73
N GLY A 170 -29.70 -14.76 7.91
CA GLY A 170 -30.73 -13.79 8.29
C GLY A 170 -30.24 -12.35 8.32
N HIS A 171 -30.96 -11.47 7.64
CA HIS A 171 -30.69 -10.01 7.56
C HIS A 171 -30.87 -9.28 8.90
N ASP A 172 -31.46 -9.93 9.89
CA ASP A 172 -31.56 -9.45 11.25
C ASP A 172 -30.29 -9.70 12.08
N LYS A 173 -29.41 -10.59 11.64
CA LYS A 173 -28.19 -11.00 12.36
C LYS A 173 -26.94 -10.27 11.90
N ALA A 174 -26.90 -9.81 10.66
CA ALA A 174 -25.71 -9.16 10.08
C ALA A 174 -26.06 -8.03 9.10
N THR A 175 -25.09 -7.13 8.89
CA THR A 175 -25.18 -6.04 7.92
C THR A 175 -23.79 -5.58 7.51
#